data_16a6a4ec823888e5302f29ab495dde28
#
_entry.id   16a6a4ec823888e5302f29ab495dde28
#
_cell.length_a   1.000
_cell.length_b   1.000
_cell.length_c   1.000
_cell.angle_alpha   90.00
_cell.angle_beta   90.00
_cell.angle_gamma   90.00
#
_symmetry.space_group_name_H-M   'P 1'
#
loop_
_entity.id
_entity.type
_entity.pdbx_description
1 polymer ?
#
loop_
_entity_poly.entity_id
_entity_poly.type
_entity_poly.pdbx_seq_one_letter_code
_entity_poly.pdbx_strand_id
1 'polypeptide(L)'
;QKEKFDRVDDSVCAVRSALEEGILPGGGLALYNASYKLKSLLSHDKDYSTAMQIVKAAIRAPMQQIIENSGLDKTEIENRLEDFRELQKYNYGFDVKEEQYGNMYTIGIIDPLKVTKNALLNSSSVASTILSTNAIVTHARIKS
;
A
#
# COMPACT_ATOMS: atom_id res chain seq x y z
N GLN A 1 -22.32 16.47 -10.45
CA GLN A 1 -23.11 15.23 -10.65
C GLN A 1 -22.22 14.06 -11.13
N LYS A 2 -21.33 14.27 -12.11
CA LYS A 2 -20.44 13.23 -12.64
C LYS A 2 -19.57 12.60 -11.54
N GLU A 3 -18.92 13.42 -10.70
CA GLU A 3 -18.06 12.95 -9.61
C GLU A 3 -18.81 12.04 -8.59
N LYS A 4 -20.08 12.37 -8.29
CA LYS A 4 -20.88 11.51 -7.39
C LYS A 4 -21.23 10.18 -8.03
N PHE A 5 -21.46 10.16 -9.33
CA PHE A 5 -21.73 8.92 -10.07
C PHE A 5 -20.48 8.05 -10.12
N ASP A 6 -19.33 8.64 -10.42
CA ASP A 6 -18.04 7.94 -10.46
C ASP A 6 -17.72 7.29 -9.10
N ARG A 7 -17.96 8.01 -7.97
CA ARG A 7 -17.78 7.48 -6.62
C ARG A 7 -18.71 6.30 -6.28
N VAL A 8 -19.96 6.33 -6.78
CA VAL A 8 -20.90 5.21 -6.59
C VAL A 8 -20.44 3.99 -7.38
N ASP A 9 -20.02 4.17 -8.62
CA ASP A 9 -19.53 3.08 -9.46
C ASP A 9 -18.27 2.45 -8.88
N ASP A 10 -17.30 3.25 -8.42
CA ASP A 10 -16.12 2.80 -7.71
C ASP A 10 -16.47 1.98 -6.46
N SER A 11 -17.46 2.44 -5.69
CA SER A 11 -17.92 1.73 -4.49
C SER A 11 -18.53 0.36 -4.82
N VAL A 12 -19.33 0.29 -5.88
CA VAL A 12 -19.92 -0.99 -6.35
C VAL A 12 -18.84 -1.95 -6.82
N CYS A 13 -17.86 -1.45 -7.58
CA CYS A 13 -16.72 -2.26 -8.04
C CYS A 13 -15.87 -2.77 -6.86
N ALA A 14 -15.63 -1.92 -5.85
CA ALA A 14 -14.90 -2.29 -4.64
C ALA A 14 -15.63 -3.39 -3.85
N VAL A 15 -16.95 -3.27 -3.65
CA VAL A 15 -17.77 -4.29 -2.96
C VAL A 15 -17.74 -5.61 -3.72
N ARG A 16 -17.88 -5.58 -5.04
CA ARG A 16 -17.80 -6.80 -5.87
C ARG A 16 -16.44 -7.49 -5.72
N SER A 17 -15.35 -6.72 -5.80
CA SER A 17 -14.00 -7.24 -5.62
C SER A 17 -13.77 -7.83 -4.23
N ALA A 18 -14.35 -7.21 -3.20
CA ALA A 18 -14.29 -7.72 -1.83
C ALA A 18 -15.06 -9.02 -1.65
N LEU A 19 -16.21 -9.19 -2.31
CA LEU A 19 -16.98 -10.44 -2.28
C LEU A 19 -16.27 -11.59 -3.00
N GLU A 20 -15.47 -11.29 -4.02
CA GLU A 20 -14.75 -12.32 -4.77
C GLU A 20 -13.52 -12.88 -4.04
N GLU A 21 -12.70 -12.04 -3.42
CA GLU A 21 -11.42 -12.46 -2.83
C GLU A 21 -11.26 -12.08 -1.35
N GLY A 22 -12.22 -11.37 -0.77
CA GLY A 22 -12.16 -10.92 0.62
C GLY A 22 -11.57 -9.52 0.79
N ILE A 23 -11.34 -9.15 2.05
CA ILE A 23 -10.90 -7.84 2.47
C ILE A 23 -9.61 -7.87 3.27
N LEU A 24 -8.89 -6.76 3.26
CA LEU A 24 -7.67 -6.48 4.02
C LEU A 24 -7.87 -5.25 4.91
N PRO A 25 -7.06 -5.08 5.98
CA PRO A 25 -6.98 -3.80 6.65
C PRO A 25 -6.49 -2.73 5.68
N GLY A 26 -7.23 -1.64 5.57
CA GLY A 26 -7.03 -0.58 4.58
C GLY A 26 -5.93 0.42 4.97
N GLY A 27 -5.92 1.56 4.29
CA GLY A 27 -4.93 2.61 4.55
C GLY A 27 -3.49 2.23 4.25
N GLY A 28 -3.26 1.22 3.41
CA GLY A 28 -1.93 0.69 3.10
C GLY A 28 -1.32 -0.22 4.19
N LEU A 29 -2.04 -0.46 5.31
CA LEU A 29 -1.54 -1.26 6.44
C LEU A 29 -1.20 -2.70 6.05
N ALA A 30 -2.00 -3.32 5.18
CA ALA A 30 -1.76 -4.69 4.72
C ALA A 30 -0.41 -4.83 4.02
N LEU A 31 -0.07 -3.92 3.10
CA LEU A 31 1.22 -3.89 2.40
C LEU A 31 2.37 -3.55 3.36
N TYR A 32 2.15 -2.60 4.26
CA TYR A 32 3.12 -2.25 5.30
C TYR A 32 3.49 -3.47 6.14
N ASN A 33 2.52 -4.22 6.65
CA ASN A 33 2.76 -5.45 7.39
C ASN A 33 3.44 -6.53 6.55
N ALA A 34 3.08 -6.68 5.28
CA ALA A 34 3.73 -7.62 4.36
C ALA A 34 5.22 -7.29 4.19
N SER A 35 5.62 -6.01 4.25
CA SER A 35 7.02 -5.59 4.10
C SER A 35 7.96 -6.21 5.14
N TYR A 36 7.47 -6.54 6.31
CA TYR A 36 8.27 -7.17 7.37
C TYR A 36 8.55 -8.65 7.10
N LYS A 37 7.63 -9.35 6.42
CA LYS A 37 7.82 -10.75 6.05
C LYS A 37 8.88 -10.92 4.96
N LEU A 38 9.14 -9.89 4.16
CA LEU A 38 10.19 -9.93 3.13
C LEU A 38 11.60 -10.06 3.71
N LYS A 39 11.83 -9.68 4.98
CA LYS A 39 13.13 -9.87 5.65
C LYS A 39 13.57 -11.32 5.69
N SER A 40 12.66 -12.27 5.77
CA SER A 40 12.97 -13.71 5.85
C SER A 40 13.40 -14.32 4.51
N LEU A 41 13.25 -13.57 3.41
CA LEU A 41 13.60 -14.00 2.05
C LEU A 41 14.96 -13.51 1.58
N LEU A 42 15.78 -12.91 2.48
CA LEU A 42 17.11 -12.44 2.13
C LEU A 42 17.99 -13.62 1.69
N SER A 43 18.64 -13.47 0.54
CA SER A 43 19.56 -14.41 -0.07
C SER A 43 21.00 -13.93 0.08
N HIS A 44 21.98 -14.83 -0.12
CA HIS A 44 23.39 -14.46 -0.29
C HIS A 44 23.67 -13.73 -1.60
N ASP A 45 22.74 -13.78 -2.56
CA ASP A 45 22.80 -13.02 -3.80
C ASP A 45 22.53 -11.53 -3.51
N LYS A 46 23.53 -10.69 -3.88
CA LYS A 46 23.48 -9.25 -3.64
C LYS A 46 22.40 -8.55 -4.46
N ASP A 47 22.21 -8.98 -5.70
CA ASP A 47 21.24 -8.36 -6.61
C ASP A 47 19.83 -8.68 -6.16
N TYR A 48 19.58 -9.92 -5.75
CA TYR A 48 18.32 -10.33 -5.15
C TYR A 48 18.02 -9.54 -3.85
N SER A 49 19.02 -9.42 -2.97
CA SER A 49 18.86 -8.66 -1.73
C SER A 49 18.55 -7.18 -1.98
N THR A 50 19.19 -6.58 -3.00
CA THR A 50 18.92 -5.20 -3.42
C THR A 50 17.48 -5.06 -3.95
N ALA A 51 17.06 -5.96 -4.83
CA ALA A 51 15.69 -5.97 -5.36
C ALA A 51 14.64 -6.08 -4.24
N MET A 52 14.89 -6.95 -3.24
CA MET A 52 14.01 -7.10 -2.09
C MET A 52 13.91 -5.83 -1.24
N GLN A 53 15.02 -5.09 -1.09
CA GLN A 53 15.00 -3.79 -0.39
C GLN A 53 14.18 -2.75 -1.16
N ILE A 54 14.31 -2.69 -2.49
CA ILE A 54 13.52 -1.80 -3.34
C ILE A 54 12.02 -2.11 -3.21
N VAL A 55 11.64 -3.38 -3.34
CA VAL A 55 10.24 -3.81 -3.20
C VAL A 55 9.72 -3.47 -1.80
N LYS A 56 10.50 -3.75 -0.75
CA LYS A 56 10.13 -3.43 0.63
C LYS A 56 9.86 -1.95 0.84
N ALA A 57 10.68 -1.07 0.29
CA ALA A 57 10.47 0.38 0.37
C ALA A 57 9.22 0.79 -0.40
N ALA A 58 9.03 0.25 -1.62
CA ALA A 58 7.90 0.58 -2.48
C ALA A 58 6.55 0.21 -1.87
N ILE A 59 6.42 -0.98 -1.26
CA ILE A 59 5.14 -1.42 -0.68
C ILE A 59 4.78 -0.71 0.65
N ARG A 60 5.74 -0.04 1.29
CA ARG A 60 5.49 0.82 2.47
C ARG A 60 5.02 2.22 2.08
N ALA A 61 5.39 2.69 0.90
CA ALA A 61 5.13 4.05 0.44
C ALA A 61 3.64 4.46 0.48
N PRO A 62 2.65 3.63 0.12
CA PRO A 62 1.24 4.05 0.15
C PRO A 62 0.77 4.48 1.54
N MET A 63 1.08 3.72 2.59
CA MET A 63 0.71 4.09 3.96
C MET A 63 1.48 5.34 4.42
N GLN A 64 2.77 5.40 4.14
CA GLN A 64 3.62 6.55 4.50
C GLN A 64 3.09 7.84 3.85
N GLN A 65 2.69 7.78 2.58
CA GLN A 65 2.14 8.93 1.88
C GLN A 65 0.80 9.39 2.44
N ILE A 66 -0.06 8.47 2.89
CA ILE A 66 -1.33 8.83 3.55
C ILE A 66 -1.04 9.60 4.83
N ILE A 67 -0.10 9.14 5.65
CA ILE A 67 0.30 9.83 6.89
C ILE A 67 0.93 11.19 6.58
N GLU A 68 1.85 11.26 5.64
CA GLU A 68 2.49 12.53 5.22
C GLU A 68 1.46 13.55 4.71
N ASN A 69 0.47 13.12 3.95
CA ASN A 69 -0.60 13.99 3.44
C ASN A 69 -1.49 14.56 4.56
N SER A 70 -1.57 13.89 5.71
CA SER A 70 -2.29 14.40 6.88
C SER A 70 -1.49 15.43 7.70
N GLY A 71 -0.20 15.59 7.42
CA GLY A 71 0.69 16.49 8.16
C GLY A 71 1.16 15.95 9.52
N LEU A 72 0.88 14.67 9.81
CA LEU A 72 1.25 14.03 11.06
C LEU A 72 2.68 13.45 11.02
N ASP A 73 3.28 13.20 12.18
CA ASP A 73 4.61 12.62 12.28
C ASP A 73 4.57 11.11 11.91
N LYS A 74 5.13 10.83 10.74
CA LYS A 74 5.25 9.46 10.23
C LYS A 74 6.04 8.55 11.16
N THR A 75 7.10 9.06 11.77
CA THR A 75 8.02 8.26 12.59
C THR A 75 7.32 7.78 13.86
N GLU A 76 6.56 8.65 14.51
CA GLU A 76 5.80 8.30 15.71
C GLU A 76 4.75 7.22 15.39
N ILE A 77 4.01 7.42 14.29
CA ILE A 77 2.96 6.47 13.87
C ILE A 77 3.57 5.10 13.51
N GLU A 78 4.67 5.07 12.75
CA GLU A 78 5.34 3.83 12.40
C GLU A 78 5.86 3.06 13.61
N ASN A 79 6.47 3.75 14.58
CA ASN A 79 6.94 3.14 15.83
C ASN A 79 5.78 2.48 16.59
N ARG A 80 4.64 3.16 16.67
CA ARG A 80 3.46 2.62 17.33
C ARG A 80 2.87 1.40 16.60
N LEU A 81 2.91 1.41 15.26
CA LEU A 81 2.50 0.25 14.47
C LEU A 81 3.46 -0.94 14.64
N GLU A 82 4.75 -0.68 14.85
CA GLU A 82 5.70 -1.74 15.22
C GLU A 82 5.36 -2.39 16.56
N ASP A 83 5.03 -1.58 17.59
CA ASP A 83 4.57 -2.11 18.89
C ASP A 83 3.35 -3.03 18.72
N PHE A 84 2.34 -2.60 17.94
CA PHE A 84 1.17 -3.44 17.69
C PHE A 84 1.53 -4.75 16.97
N ARG A 85 2.46 -4.71 16.04
CA ARG A 85 2.92 -5.90 15.34
C ARG A 85 3.66 -6.87 16.26
N GLU A 86 4.49 -6.38 17.17
CA GLU A 86 5.16 -7.20 18.19
C GLU A 86 4.14 -7.89 19.10
N LEU A 87 3.03 -7.23 19.40
CA LEU A 87 1.89 -7.79 20.12
C LEU A 87 0.99 -8.67 19.24
N GLN A 88 1.39 -9.00 18.01
CA GLN A 88 0.63 -9.77 17.01
C GLN A 88 -0.72 -9.15 16.62
N LYS A 89 -0.88 -7.85 16.81
CA LYS A 89 -2.08 -7.10 16.45
C LYS A 89 -1.97 -6.54 15.01
N TYR A 90 -1.83 -7.40 14.02
CA TYR A 90 -1.60 -7.03 12.63
C TYR A 90 -2.73 -6.22 11.97
N ASN A 91 -3.91 -6.21 12.55
CA ASN A 91 -5.06 -5.46 12.06
C ASN A 91 -5.21 -4.07 12.70
N TYR A 92 -4.32 -3.74 13.65
CA TYR A 92 -4.32 -2.42 14.28
C TYR A 92 -3.53 -1.45 13.42
N GLY A 93 -4.18 -0.36 13.03
CA GLY A 93 -3.65 0.71 12.21
C GLY A 93 -3.94 2.08 12.80
N PHE A 94 -3.69 3.10 12.01
CA PHE A 94 -3.93 4.48 12.37
C PHE A 94 -4.97 5.11 11.43
N ASP A 95 -6.03 5.67 12.00
CA ASP A 95 -7.02 6.48 11.31
C ASP A 95 -6.56 7.92 11.28
N VAL A 96 -6.10 8.40 10.13
CA VAL A 96 -5.59 9.78 9.96
C VAL A 96 -6.67 10.85 10.04
N LYS A 97 -7.95 10.48 9.89
CA LYS A 97 -9.06 11.41 9.95
C LYS A 97 -9.49 11.70 11.38
N GLU A 98 -9.59 10.65 12.19
CA GLU A 98 -9.99 10.76 13.60
C GLU A 98 -8.76 10.78 14.54
N GLU A 99 -7.54 10.73 13.99
CA GLU A 99 -6.25 10.74 14.69
C GLU A 99 -6.16 9.69 15.80
N GLN A 100 -6.63 8.48 15.53
CA GLN A 100 -6.67 7.42 16.53
C GLN A 100 -6.19 6.07 16.01
N TYR A 101 -5.64 5.26 16.92
CA TYR A 101 -5.27 3.88 16.66
C TYR A 101 -6.46 2.95 16.92
N GLY A 102 -6.62 1.94 16.05
CA GLY A 102 -7.69 0.97 16.24
C GLY A 102 -7.61 -0.21 15.30
N ASN A 103 -8.49 -1.18 15.53
CA ASN A 103 -8.64 -2.30 14.61
C ASN A 103 -9.33 -1.82 13.34
N MET A 104 -8.61 -1.85 12.21
CA MET A 104 -9.06 -1.33 10.91
C MET A 104 -10.37 -1.95 10.43
N TYR A 105 -10.62 -3.22 10.73
CA TYR A 105 -11.90 -3.86 10.42
C TYR A 105 -13.06 -3.29 11.24
N THR A 106 -12.83 -2.99 12.52
CA THR A 106 -13.86 -2.46 13.42
C THR A 106 -14.23 -1.02 13.09
N ILE A 107 -13.22 -0.21 12.72
CA ILE A 107 -13.42 1.20 12.34
C ILE A 107 -13.85 1.37 10.88
N GLY A 108 -13.90 0.28 10.10
CA GLY A 108 -14.38 0.30 8.72
C GLY A 108 -13.37 0.78 7.67
N ILE A 109 -12.09 0.84 8.01
CA ILE A 109 -11.01 1.17 7.05
C ILE A 109 -10.50 -0.13 6.45
N ILE A 110 -11.09 -0.51 5.31
CA ILE A 110 -10.85 -1.79 4.66
C ILE A 110 -10.60 -1.61 3.15
N ASP A 111 -9.77 -2.48 2.59
CA ASP A 111 -9.47 -2.54 1.16
C ASP A 111 -9.82 -3.91 0.59
N PRO A 112 -10.32 -4.02 -0.66
CA PRO A 112 -10.49 -5.31 -1.32
C PRO A 112 -9.13 -5.97 -1.61
N LEU A 113 -8.97 -7.25 -1.23
CA LEU A 113 -7.73 -8.00 -1.49
C LEU A 113 -7.39 -8.02 -2.98
N LYS A 114 -8.37 -8.26 -3.84
CA LYS A 114 -8.20 -8.32 -5.30
C LYS A 114 -7.57 -7.04 -5.86
N VAL A 115 -8.01 -5.87 -5.39
CA VAL A 115 -7.49 -4.57 -5.84
C VAL A 115 -6.03 -4.39 -5.41
N THR A 116 -5.73 -4.60 -4.13
CA THR A 116 -4.38 -4.45 -3.57
C THR A 116 -3.39 -5.43 -4.21
N LYS A 117 -3.80 -6.69 -4.42
CA LYS A 117 -3.00 -7.71 -5.09
C LYS A 117 -2.68 -7.33 -6.54
N ASN A 118 -3.69 -6.93 -7.30
CA ASN A 118 -3.52 -6.56 -8.70
C ASN A 118 -2.69 -5.28 -8.86
N ALA A 119 -2.84 -4.31 -7.97
CA ALA A 119 -2.00 -3.11 -7.96
C ALA A 119 -0.52 -3.47 -7.79
N LEU A 120 -0.20 -4.37 -6.86
CA LEU A 120 1.16 -4.84 -6.65
C LEU A 120 1.72 -5.60 -7.85
N LEU A 121 0.95 -6.53 -8.42
CA LEU A 121 1.35 -7.34 -9.58
C LEU A 121 1.60 -6.46 -10.81
N ASN A 122 0.67 -5.56 -11.12
CA ASN A 122 0.76 -4.69 -12.27
C ASN A 122 1.92 -3.68 -12.14
N SER A 123 2.10 -3.06 -10.99
CA SER A 123 3.20 -2.12 -10.75
C SER A 123 4.57 -2.82 -10.86
N SER A 124 4.69 -4.03 -10.31
CA SER A 124 5.92 -4.82 -10.44
C SER A 124 6.22 -5.21 -11.89
N SER A 125 5.20 -5.59 -12.67
CA SER A 125 5.33 -5.92 -14.08
C SER A 125 5.80 -4.71 -14.90
N VAL A 126 5.17 -3.55 -14.69
CA VAL A 126 5.57 -2.31 -15.38
C VAL A 126 6.99 -1.90 -14.99
N ALA A 127 7.33 -1.93 -13.71
CA ALA A 127 8.68 -1.60 -13.24
C ALA A 127 9.74 -2.52 -13.87
N SER A 128 9.48 -3.83 -13.92
CA SER A 128 10.39 -4.80 -14.57
C SER A 128 10.55 -4.52 -16.05
N THR A 129 9.47 -4.16 -16.74
CA THR A 129 9.52 -3.79 -18.17
C THR A 129 10.37 -2.54 -18.38
N ILE A 130 10.19 -1.51 -17.55
CA ILE A 130 10.99 -0.27 -17.63
C ILE A 130 12.47 -0.56 -17.37
N LEU A 131 12.80 -1.36 -16.36
CA LEU A 131 14.18 -1.72 -16.02
C LEU A 131 14.87 -2.55 -17.10
N SER A 132 14.11 -3.28 -17.91
CA SER A 132 14.66 -4.08 -19.02
C SER A 132 14.85 -3.29 -20.31
N THR A 133 14.43 -2.01 -20.37
CA THR A 133 14.55 -1.16 -21.56
C THR A 133 15.87 -0.37 -21.55
N ASN A 134 16.46 -0.16 -22.75
CA ASN A 134 17.67 0.66 -22.90
C ASN A 134 17.37 2.16 -23.04
N ALA A 135 16.16 2.53 -23.45
CA ALA A 135 15.74 3.92 -23.63
C ALA A 135 14.22 4.09 -23.47
N ILE A 136 13.82 5.25 -22.96
CA ILE A 136 12.42 5.67 -22.86
C ILE A 136 12.26 6.98 -23.62
N VAL A 137 11.27 7.02 -24.55
CA VAL A 137 10.93 8.24 -25.29
C VAL A 137 9.61 8.76 -24.76
N THR A 138 9.60 10.00 -24.29
CA THR A 138 8.38 10.68 -23.80
C THR A 138 8.20 12.02 -24.49
N HIS A 139 6.95 12.47 -24.59
CA HIS A 139 6.67 13.83 -25.02
C HIS A 139 7.00 14.82 -23.88
N ALA A 140 7.69 15.92 -24.23
CA ALA A 140 7.91 17.01 -23.29
C ALA A 140 6.55 17.62 -22.87
N ARG A 141 6.34 17.80 -21.56
CA ARG A 141 5.16 18.49 -21.06
C ARG A 141 5.29 19.96 -21.43
N ILE A 142 4.44 20.45 -22.33
CA ILE A 142 4.32 21.89 -22.60
C ILE A 142 3.73 22.50 -21.32
N LYS A 143 4.51 23.35 -20.63
CA LYS A 143 3.99 24.16 -19.52
C LYS A 143 3.07 25.20 -20.15
N SER A 144 1.76 25.02 -19.97
CA SER A 144 0.76 26.06 -20.20
C SER A 144 0.71 26.99 -19.01
#